data_c74b49a054d294749a741a588a8e19d8
#
_entry.id   c74b49a054d294749a741a588a8e19d8
#
_cell.length_a   1.000
_cell.length_b   1.000
_cell.length_c   1.000
_cell.angle_alpha   90.00
_cell.angle_beta   90.00
_cell.angle_gamma   90.00
#
_symmetry.space_group_name_H-M   'P 1'
#
loop_
_entity.id
_entity.type
_entity.pdbx_description
1 polymer ?
#
loop_
_entity_poly.entity_id
_entity_poly.type
_entity_poly.pdbx_seq_one_letter_code
_entity_poly.pdbx_strand_id
1 'polypeptide(L)'
;LNVVVGYAGLLDLGYVGSYGGRLLMARGLNQPLLASAVNPVNCGYDGDAGHCITTNTSKNARQRVPILGETPTALLSSEFSGKSWYHSMQATFRGRIAQLLTFQSAYTLSKAINNTIVYNDQNRLDLARGRASFDRTHRVITNFDYQLPLPAWGKGWRGGLLKGWSAAGIVIVQSGLPMTLTD
;
A
#
# COMPACT_ATOMS: atom_id res chain seq x y z
N LEU A 1 18.60 -12.54 11.18
CA LEU A 1 19.28 -12.75 12.46
C LEU A 1 18.35 -13.49 13.42
N ASN A 2 18.80 -14.62 13.92
CA ASN A 2 18.06 -15.43 14.90
C ASN A 2 18.74 -15.28 16.26
N VAL A 3 17.99 -14.92 17.28
CA VAL A 3 18.49 -14.76 18.64
C VAL A 3 17.65 -15.63 19.58
N VAL A 4 18.31 -16.52 20.34
CA VAL A 4 17.66 -17.30 21.38
C VAL A 4 17.51 -16.43 22.63
N VAL A 5 16.29 -16.20 23.05
CA VAL A 5 15.96 -15.40 24.26
C VAL A 5 15.61 -16.34 25.39
N GLY A 6 16.62 -16.88 26.05
CA GLY A 6 16.46 -17.83 27.13
C GLY A 6 15.91 -19.20 26.67
N TYR A 7 15.59 -20.07 27.64
CA TYR A 7 15.05 -21.41 27.35
C TYR A 7 13.60 -21.44 26.85
N ALA A 8 12.91 -20.32 26.83
CA ALA A 8 11.47 -20.22 26.55
C ALA A 8 11.10 -19.49 25.27
N GLY A 9 12.05 -18.93 24.55
CA GLY A 9 11.72 -18.14 23.37
C GLY A 9 12.82 -18.04 22.31
N LEU A 10 12.41 -17.80 21.07
CA LEU A 10 13.24 -17.56 19.90
C LEU A 10 12.80 -16.27 19.23
N LEU A 11 13.73 -15.37 18.96
CA LEU A 11 13.52 -14.13 18.22
C LEU A 11 14.24 -14.22 16.87
N ASP A 12 13.47 -14.10 15.79
CA ASP A 12 13.95 -14.00 14.42
C ASP A 12 13.83 -12.56 13.94
N LEU A 13 14.90 -11.99 13.38
CA LEU A 13 14.90 -10.67 12.75
C LEU A 13 15.29 -10.80 11.28
N GLY A 14 14.49 -10.19 10.42
CA GLY A 14 14.69 -10.19 8.98
C GLY A 14 14.47 -8.84 8.35
N TYR A 15 15.17 -8.58 7.25
CA TYR A 15 14.93 -7.46 6.35
C TYR A 15 14.58 -7.99 4.97
N VAL A 16 13.55 -7.42 4.37
CA VAL A 16 13.13 -7.71 3.00
C VAL A 16 13.08 -6.42 2.21
N GLY A 17 13.83 -6.36 1.11
CA GLY A 17 13.80 -5.28 0.15
C GLY A 17 13.46 -5.80 -1.23
N SER A 18 12.62 -5.08 -1.97
CA SER A 18 12.27 -5.39 -3.36
C SER A 18 12.19 -4.12 -4.19
N TYR A 19 12.70 -4.20 -5.41
CA TYR A 19 12.60 -3.14 -6.40
C TYR A 19 12.00 -3.71 -7.69
N GLY A 20 10.94 -3.05 -8.18
CA GLY A 20 10.37 -3.31 -9.50
C GLY A 20 10.66 -2.13 -10.41
N GLY A 21 11.28 -2.38 -11.54
CA GLY A 21 11.48 -1.39 -12.60
C GLY A 21 10.76 -1.80 -13.87
N ARG A 22 10.49 -0.85 -14.76
CA ARG A 22 9.80 -1.07 -16.03
C ARG A 22 8.44 -1.74 -15.86
N LEU A 23 7.70 -1.34 -14.83
CA LEU A 23 6.34 -1.84 -14.64
C LEU A 23 5.41 -1.18 -15.66
N LEU A 24 4.45 -1.96 -16.15
CA LEU A 24 3.44 -1.45 -17.07
C LEU A 24 2.58 -0.41 -16.34
N MET A 25 2.41 0.75 -16.96
CA MET A 25 1.49 1.79 -16.52
C MET A 25 0.76 2.40 -17.71
N ALA A 26 -0.46 2.85 -17.48
CA ALA A 26 -1.23 3.62 -18.44
C ALA A 26 -1.03 5.12 -18.20
N ARG A 27 -0.76 5.88 -19.26
CA ARG A 27 -0.62 7.33 -19.25
C ARG A 27 -1.52 7.96 -20.27
N GLY A 28 -2.26 9.01 -19.88
CA GLY A 28 -3.03 9.83 -20.80
C GLY A 28 -2.10 10.80 -21.54
N LEU A 29 -2.11 10.73 -22.86
CA LEU A 29 -1.28 11.59 -23.70
C LEU A 29 -1.93 12.95 -23.99
N ASN A 30 -3.23 13.07 -23.80
CA ASN A 30 -4.00 14.26 -24.16
C ASN A 30 -4.56 15.03 -22.96
N GLN A 31 -3.85 15.01 -21.83
CA GLN A 31 -4.23 15.79 -20.66
C GLN A 31 -4.15 17.30 -20.98
N PRO A 32 -5.17 18.10 -20.58
CA PRO A 32 -5.16 19.54 -20.77
C PRO A 32 -3.96 20.20 -20.09
N LEU A 33 -3.26 21.03 -20.82
CA LEU A 33 -2.13 21.80 -20.30
C LEU A 33 -2.62 22.91 -19.36
N LEU A 34 -1.81 23.23 -18.36
CA LEU A 34 -2.07 24.37 -17.48
C LEU A 34 -1.68 25.66 -18.18
N ALA A 35 -2.68 26.54 -18.33
CA ALA A 35 -2.51 27.85 -18.93
C ALA A 35 -2.36 28.94 -17.87
N SER A 36 -1.65 30.00 -18.18
CA SER A 36 -1.56 31.21 -17.37
C SER A 36 -1.33 32.43 -18.27
N ALA A 37 -1.47 33.61 -17.73
CA ALA A 37 -1.17 34.85 -18.46
C ALA A 37 0.31 34.94 -18.90
N VAL A 38 1.22 34.32 -18.10
CA VAL A 38 2.67 34.27 -18.40
C VAL A 38 3.00 33.09 -19.32
N ASN A 39 2.24 32.03 -19.30
CA ASN A 39 2.43 30.83 -20.12
C ASN A 39 1.08 30.47 -20.78
N PRO A 40 0.69 31.19 -21.84
CA PRO A 40 -0.53 30.92 -22.58
C PRO A 40 -0.41 29.63 -23.38
N VAL A 41 -1.53 28.98 -23.65
CA VAL A 41 -1.59 27.69 -24.34
C VAL A 41 -2.43 27.81 -25.60
N ASN A 42 -2.05 27.11 -26.66
CA ASN A 42 -2.79 26.96 -27.92
C ASN A 42 -3.29 28.32 -28.49
N CYS A 43 -2.37 29.25 -28.72
CA CYS A 43 -2.67 30.47 -29.42
C CYS A 43 -3.16 30.18 -30.86
N GLY A 44 -4.18 30.85 -31.30
CA GLY A 44 -4.76 30.64 -32.63
C GLY A 44 -5.71 29.40 -32.72
N TYR A 45 -6.15 28.84 -31.61
CA TYR A 45 -7.02 27.65 -31.58
C TYR A 45 -8.37 27.88 -32.32
N ASP A 46 -8.80 29.12 -32.45
CA ASP A 46 -10.04 29.55 -33.14
C ASP A 46 -9.78 30.25 -34.49
N GLY A 47 -8.53 30.27 -34.97
CA GLY A 47 -8.12 30.90 -36.19
C GLY A 47 -7.57 32.33 -36.02
N ASP A 48 -7.66 32.91 -34.83
CA ASP A 48 -7.04 34.22 -34.49
C ASP A 48 -5.74 33.99 -33.73
N ALA A 49 -4.61 34.29 -34.40
CA ALA A 49 -3.26 34.10 -33.85
C ALA A 49 -3.00 34.89 -32.55
N GLY A 50 -3.76 35.96 -32.31
CA GLY A 50 -3.69 36.75 -31.06
C GLY A 50 -4.48 36.17 -29.91
N HIS A 51 -5.33 35.18 -30.18
CA HIS A 51 -6.23 34.60 -29.15
C HIS A 51 -5.58 33.38 -28.52
N CYS A 52 -5.06 33.58 -27.33
CA CYS A 52 -4.44 32.53 -26.52
C CYS A 52 -5.29 32.16 -25.30
N ILE A 53 -5.21 30.91 -24.87
CA ILE A 53 -5.88 30.46 -23.65
C ILE A 53 -4.97 30.73 -22.46
N THR A 54 -5.46 31.52 -21.50
CA THR A 54 -4.74 31.95 -20.29
C THR A 54 -5.38 31.48 -18.98
N THR A 55 -6.54 30.79 -19.08
CA THR A 55 -7.32 30.34 -17.90
C THR A 55 -7.55 28.83 -17.92
N ASN A 56 -7.81 28.26 -16.75
CA ASN A 56 -8.03 26.81 -16.57
C ASN A 56 -9.46 26.56 -16.11
N THR A 57 -10.34 26.26 -17.03
CA THR A 57 -11.74 25.94 -16.77
C THR A 57 -12.11 24.59 -17.38
N SER A 58 -13.16 23.95 -16.88
CA SER A 58 -13.69 22.73 -17.50
C SER A 58 -14.22 22.98 -18.92
N LYS A 59 -14.70 24.21 -19.21
CA LYS A 59 -15.22 24.60 -20.52
C LYS A 59 -14.13 24.66 -21.60
N ASN A 60 -12.93 25.14 -21.25
CA ASN A 60 -11.81 25.24 -22.20
C ASN A 60 -10.83 24.06 -22.13
N ALA A 61 -11.15 23.02 -21.36
CA ALA A 61 -10.27 21.84 -21.22
C ALA A 61 -9.93 21.19 -22.57
N ARG A 62 -10.90 21.04 -23.46
CA ARG A 62 -10.71 20.48 -24.82
C ARG A 62 -9.84 21.34 -25.74
N GLN A 63 -9.75 22.62 -25.47
CA GLN A 63 -8.94 23.57 -26.25
C GLN A 63 -7.50 23.66 -25.76
N ARG A 64 -7.23 23.18 -24.53
CA ARG A 64 -5.91 23.19 -23.91
C ARG A 64 -5.15 21.86 -24.06
N VAL A 65 -5.69 20.91 -24.80
CA VAL A 65 -5.04 19.62 -25.04
C VAL A 65 -3.89 19.74 -26.02
N PRO A 66 -2.84 18.91 -25.91
CA PRO A 66 -1.75 18.87 -26.87
C PRO A 66 -2.20 18.50 -28.29
N ILE A 67 -3.17 17.61 -28.41
CA ILE A 67 -3.71 17.13 -29.70
C ILE A 67 -5.15 17.62 -29.82
N LEU A 68 -5.31 18.69 -30.60
CA LEU A 68 -6.62 19.29 -30.85
C LEU A 68 -7.50 18.32 -31.68
N GLY A 69 -8.81 18.38 -31.41
CA GLY A 69 -9.79 17.47 -32.06
C GLY A 69 -10.10 16.22 -31.25
N GLU A 70 -9.20 15.80 -30.36
CA GLU A 70 -9.38 14.66 -29.50
C GLU A 70 -9.84 15.06 -28.10
N THR A 71 -10.53 14.17 -27.41
CA THR A 71 -10.97 14.43 -26.01
C THR A 71 -9.79 14.36 -25.03
N PRO A 72 -9.84 15.07 -23.90
CA PRO A 72 -8.76 15.06 -22.89
C PRO A 72 -8.39 13.66 -22.37
N THR A 73 -9.28 12.68 -22.48
CA THR A 73 -9.10 11.31 -21.97
C THR A 73 -8.92 10.26 -23.07
N ALA A 74 -8.91 10.67 -24.36
CA ALA A 74 -9.00 9.73 -25.47
C ALA A 74 -7.75 8.90 -25.74
N LEU A 75 -6.57 9.48 -25.53
CA LEU A 75 -5.32 8.83 -25.92
C LEU A 75 -4.61 8.27 -24.70
N LEU A 76 -4.68 6.96 -24.55
CA LEU A 76 -3.95 6.21 -23.52
C LEU A 76 -2.74 5.52 -24.14
N SER A 77 -1.59 5.72 -23.55
CA SER A 77 -0.35 5.00 -23.87
C SER A 77 -0.06 3.99 -22.75
N SER A 78 0.30 2.78 -23.15
CA SER A 78 0.83 1.76 -22.24
C SER A 78 2.35 1.82 -22.29
N GLU A 79 2.97 2.20 -21.18
CA GLU A 79 4.41 2.41 -21.06
C GLU A 79 5.02 1.53 -19.97
N PHE A 80 6.27 1.09 -20.20
CA PHE A 80 7.05 0.36 -19.20
C PHE A 80 7.92 1.31 -18.36
N SER A 81 7.34 2.38 -17.83
CA SER A 81 8.02 3.44 -17.07
C SER A 81 7.73 3.39 -15.56
N GLY A 82 6.85 2.51 -15.12
CA GLY A 82 6.49 2.32 -13.73
C GLY A 82 7.65 1.77 -12.88
N LYS A 83 7.69 2.21 -11.63
CA LYS A 83 8.67 1.79 -10.63
C LYS A 83 7.99 1.52 -9.30
N SER A 84 8.52 0.57 -8.55
CA SER A 84 8.04 0.19 -7.22
C SER A 84 9.21 -0.10 -6.30
N TRP A 85 9.11 0.33 -5.05
CA TRP A 85 10.07 0.08 -3.98
C TRP A 85 9.33 -0.46 -2.78
N TYR A 86 9.80 -1.55 -2.25
CA TYR A 86 9.31 -2.13 -1.00
C TYR A 86 10.46 -2.38 -0.05
N HIS A 87 10.30 -1.95 1.19
CA HIS A 87 11.24 -2.21 2.27
C HIS A 87 10.46 -2.64 3.51
N SER A 88 10.90 -3.69 4.16
CA SER A 88 10.32 -4.12 5.42
C SER A 88 11.36 -4.68 6.38
N MET A 89 11.13 -4.41 7.66
CA MET A 89 11.77 -5.09 8.77
C MET A 89 10.74 -6.02 9.39
N GLN A 90 11.14 -7.27 9.63
CA GLN A 90 10.29 -8.30 10.20
C GLN A 90 10.92 -8.82 11.48
N ALA A 91 10.11 -8.94 12.53
CA ALA A 91 10.51 -9.53 13.79
C ALA A 91 9.49 -10.62 14.15
N THR A 92 9.94 -11.84 14.36
CA THR A 92 9.09 -12.94 14.79
C THR A 92 9.58 -13.46 16.12
N PHE A 93 8.71 -13.43 17.11
CA PHE A 93 8.96 -14.01 18.40
C PHE A 93 8.09 -15.26 18.60
N ARG A 94 8.74 -16.36 18.95
CA ARG A 94 8.09 -17.64 19.29
C ARG A 94 8.42 -17.95 20.74
N GLY A 95 7.41 -18.30 21.51
CA GLY A 95 7.60 -18.58 22.91
C GLY A 95 6.64 -19.64 23.42
N ARG A 96 7.07 -20.29 24.54
CA ARG A 96 6.25 -21.21 25.31
C ARG A 96 6.32 -20.83 26.77
N ILE A 97 5.17 -20.61 27.40
CA ILE A 97 5.06 -20.22 28.80
C ILE A 97 4.44 -21.38 29.58
N ALA A 98 5.14 -21.82 30.64
CA ALA A 98 4.69 -22.82 31.59
C ALA A 98 4.10 -24.11 30.97
N GLN A 99 4.57 -24.48 29.80
CA GLN A 99 4.08 -25.61 28.98
C GLN A 99 2.59 -25.52 28.59
N LEU A 100 1.90 -24.46 28.99
CA LEU A 100 0.45 -24.29 28.78
C LEU A 100 0.15 -23.35 27.60
N LEU A 101 0.95 -22.32 27.39
CA LEU A 101 0.74 -21.36 26.32
C LEU A 101 1.90 -21.41 25.33
N THR A 102 1.61 -21.79 24.11
CA THR A 102 2.50 -21.64 22.97
C THR A 102 2.01 -20.48 22.12
N PHE A 103 2.88 -19.56 21.76
CA PHE A 103 2.51 -18.44 20.90
C PHE A 103 3.62 -18.05 19.94
N GLN A 104 3.22 -17.46 18.82
CA GLN A 104 4.10 -16.85 17.85
C GLN A 104 3.53 -15.48 17.48
N SER A 105 4.32 -14.44 17.67
CA SER A 105 3.97 -13.08 17.27
C SER A 105 4.92 -12.61 16.18
N ALA A 106 4.40 -12.22 15.02
CA ALA A 106 5.15 -11.67 13.90
C ALA A 106 4.78 -10.20 13.74
N TYR A 107 5.77 -9.33 13.85
CA TYR A 107 5.66 -7.90 13.58
C TYR A 107 6.34 -7.55 12.27
N THR A 108 5.66 -6.80 11.41
CA THR A 108 6.20 -6.27 10.18
C THR A 108 6.07 -4.75 10.18
N LEU A 109 7.19 -4.07 10.04
CA LEU A 109 7.28 -2.65 9.72
C LEU A 109 7.63 -2.54 8.24
N SER A 110 6.75 -1.96 7.42
CA SER A 110 6.97 -1.89 5.98
C SER A 110 6.63 -0.55 5.37
N LYS A 111 7.20 -0.30 4.20
CA LYS A 111 6.91 0.86 3.36
C LYS A 111 6.94 0.45 1.90
N ALA A 112 5.81 0.62 1.22
CA ALA A 112 5.68 0.43 -0.22
C ALA A 112 5.47 1.79 -0.90
N ILE A 113 6.31 2.10 -1.89
CA ILE A 113 6.24 3.31 -2.70
C ILE A 113 6.16 2.89 -4.16
N ASN A 114 5.31 3.53 -4.95
CA ASN A 114 5.27 3.34 -6.39
C ASN A 114 4.94 4.65 -7.11
N ASN A 115 5.07 4.62 -8.44
CA ASN A 115 4.62 5.68 -9.35
C ASN A 115 3.75 5.12 -10.48
N THR A 116 3.13 3.97 -10.28
CA THR A 116 2.36 3.27 -11.32
C THR A 116 0.99 3.89 -11.58
N ILE A 117 0.54 4.81 -10.72
CA ILE A 117 -0.73 5.51 -10.87
C ILE A 117 -0.45 7.00 -10.93
N VAL A 118 -0.83 7.64 -12.03
CA VAL A 118 -0.68 9.08 -12.25
C VAL A 118 -2.06 9.73 -12.11
N TYR A 119 -2.28 10.44 -11.02
CA TYR A 119 -3.58 11.05 -10.75
C TYR A 119 -3.69 12.49 -11.23
N ASN A 120 -2.63 13.30 -11.08
CA ASN A 120 -2.71 14.74 -11.26
C ASN A 120 -2.14 15.21 -12.59
N ASP A 121 -0.87 14.95 -12.86
CA ASP A 121 -0.20 15.42 -14.07
C ASP A 121 0.46 14.27 -14.82
N GLN A 122 -0.11 13.89 -15.95
CA GLN A 122 0.35 12.79 -16.80
C GLN A 122 1.71 13.09 -17.44
N ASN A 123 2.11 14.35 -17.50
CA ASN A 123 3.39 14.80 -18.06
C ASN A 123 4.51 14.85 -17.02
N ARG A 124 4.16 14.79 -15.73
CA ARG A 124 5.07 14.89 -14.59
C ARG A 124 5.05 13.60 -13.76
N LEU A 125 5.65 12.53 -14.26
CA LEU A 125 5.70 11.22 -13.59
C LEU A 125 6.46 11.25 -12.25
N ASP A 126 7.32 12.26 -12.05
CA ASP A 126 8.01 12.50 -10.78
C ASP A 126 7.02 12.81 -9.64
N LEU A 127 5.93 13.51 -9.93
CA LEU A 127 4.87 13.83 -8.98
C LEU A 127 3.98 12.64 -8.62
N ALA A 128 3.98 11.60 -9.45
CA ALA A 128 3.21 10.38 -9.21
C ALA A 128 3.82 9.47 -8.14
N ARG A 129 5.04 9.76 -7.67
CA ARG A 129 5.71 8.95 -6.66
C ARG A 129 5.07 9.15 -5.28
N GLY A 130 4.39 8.13 -4.81
CA GLY A 130 3.67 8.15 -3.54
C GLY A 130 3.64 6.80 -2.85
N ARG A 131 3.01 6.74 -1.69
CA ARG A 131 2.71 5.47 -1.01
C ARG A 131 1.79 4.63 -1.88
N ALA A 132 2.11 3.36 -2.00
CA ALA A 132 1.23 2.42 -2.70
C ALA A 132 -0.13 2.31 -1.98
N SER A 133 -1.21 2.19 -2.72
CA SER A 133 -2.58 2.12 -2.16
C SER A 133 -2.80 0.96 -1.19
N PHE A 134 -1.96 -0.06 -1.27
CA PHE A 134 -1.97 -1.24 -0.39
C PHE A 134 -0.92 -1.18 0.73
N ASP A 135 -0.19 -0.06 0.88
CA ASP A 135 0.86 0.07 1.90
C ASP A 135 0.27 -0.01 3.31
N ARG A 136 0.87 -0.86 4.14
CA ARG A 136 0.54 -1.00 5.56
C ARG A 136 1.82 -0.90 6.37
N THR A 137 1.97 0.22 7.05
CA THR A 137 3.21 0.51 7.77
C THR A 137 3.46 -0.47 8.91
N HIS A 138 2.43 -0.82 9.66
CA HIS A 138 2.55 -1.71 10.82
C HIS A 138 1.58 -2.88 10.69
N ARG A 139 2.07 -4.08 10.91
CA ARG A 139 1.25 -5.29 10.98
C ARG A 139 1.79 -6.22 12.05
N VAL A 140 0.91 -6.64 12.94
CA VAL A 140 1.17 -7.68 13.96
C VAL A 140 0.24 -8.83 13.72
N ILE A 141 0.77 -10.03 13.70
CA ILE A 141 0.00 -11.28 13.66
C ILE A 141 0.48 -12.12 14.82
N THR A 142 -0.43 -12.50 15.70
CA THR A 142 -0.15 -13.36 16.84
C THR A 142 -1.03 -14.58 16.77
N ASN A 143 -0.42 -15.75 16.72
CA ASN A 143 -1.07 -17.04 16.87
C ASN A 143 -0.82 -17.54 18.28
N PHE A 144 -1.80 -18.13 18.90
CA PHE A 144 -1.62 -18.75 20.21
C PHE A 144 -2.41 -20.04 20.33
N ASP A 145 -1.89 -20.94 21.14
CA ASP A 145 -2.54 -22.15 21.63
C ASP A 145 -2.36 -22.21 23.13
N TYR A 146 -3.47 -22.17 23.84
CA TYR A 146 -3.51 -22.19 25.31
C TYR A 146 -4.21 -23.41 25.80
N GLN A 147 -3.49 -24.30 26.48
CA GLN A 147 -4.03 -25.44 27.16
C GLN A 147 -4.58 -24.98 28.51
N LEU A 148 -5.90 -25.07 28.68
CA LEU A 148 -6.53 -24.62 29.91
C LEU A 148 -6.17 -25.55 31.08
N PRO A 149 -5.55 -25.03 32.16
CA PRO A 149 -5.23 -25.80 33.35
C PRO A 149 -6.49 -25.99 34.20
N LEU A 150 -7.49 -26.63 33.63
CA LEU A 150 -8.71 -26.90 34.38
C LEU A 150 -8.42 -27.92 35.48
N PRO A 151 -8.73 -27.59 36.76
CA PRO A 151 -8.56 -28.54 37.85
C PRO A 151 -9.41 -29.76 37.59
N ALA A 152 -8.88 -30.93 37.94
CA ALA A 152 -9.62 -32.19 37.88
C ALA A 152 -10.71 -32.18 38.97
N TRP A 153 -11.81 -31.44 38.71
CA TRP A 153 -12.95 -31.37 39.62
C TRP A 153 -13.78 -32.63 39.49
N GLY A 154 -13.53 -33.58 40.41
CA GLY A 154 -14.33 -34.75 40.57
C GLY A 154 -13.78 -36.04 39.95
N LYS A 155 -14.04 -37.13 40.61
CA LYS A 155 -13.88 -38.50 40.10
C LYS A 155 -15.11 -38.83 39.22
N GLY A 156 -14.90 -39.48 38.07
CA GLY A 156 -15.97 -39.92 37.18
C GLY A 156 -16.09 -39.09 35.88
N TRP A 157 -17.23 -39.19 35.20
CA TRP A 157 -17.50 -38.64 33.89
C TRP A 157 -17.34 -37.10 33.78
N ARG A 158 -17.59 -36.35 34.86
CA ARG A 158 -17.40 -34.88 34.93
C ARG A 158 -15.92 -34.49 34.81
N GLY A 159 -15.00 -35.26 35.42
CA GLY A 159 -13.57 -35.02 35.28
C GLY A 159 -13.06 -35.32 33.88
N GLY A 160 -13.67 -36.27 33.18
CA GLY A 160 -13.36 -36.59 31.79
C GLY A 160 -13.77 -35.48 30.79
N LEU A 161 -14.93 -34.83 31.01
CA LEU A 161 -15.43 -33.76 30.16
C LEU A 161 -14.62 -32.45 30.28
N LEU A 162 -13.95 -32.22 31.41
CA LEU A 162 -13.21 -30.99 31.68
C LEU A 162 -11.70 -31.09 31.37
N LYS A 163 -11.18 -32.29 31.08
CA LYS A 163 -9.79 -32.51 30.73
C LYS A 163 -9.53 -32.24 29.24
N GLY A 164 -8.41 -31.61 28.96
CA GLY A 164 -7.88 -31.50 27.60
C GLY A 164 -8.48 -30.38 26.73
N TRP A 165 -9.13 -29.42 27.34
CA TRP A 165 -9.59 -28.24 26.61
C TRP A 165 -8.41 -27.32 26.28
N SER A 166 -8.36 -26.88 25.04
CA SER A 166 -7.44 -25.81 24.58
C SER A 166 -8.21 -24.71 23.89
N ALA A 167 -7.67 -23.49 23.96
CA ALA A 167 -8.14 -22.35 23.23
C ALA A 167 -7.06 -21.92 22.26
N ALA A 168 -7.33 -21.98 20.97
CA ALA A 168 -6.42 -21.52 19.94
C ALA A 168 -7.04 -20.33 19.20
N GLY A 169 -6.19 -19.38 18.78
CA GLY A 169 -6.66 -18.21 18.07
C GLY A 169 -5.57 -17.49 17.29
N ILE A 170 -6.03 -16.60 16.40
CA ILE A 170 -5.18 -15.70 15.62
C ILE A 170 -5.69 -14.28 15.83
N VAL A 171 -4.78 -13.39 16.24
CA VAL A 171 -5.04 -11.95 16.38
C VAL A 171 -4.25 -11.22 15.33
N ILE A 172 -4.91 -10.35 14.54
CA ILE A 172 -4.29 -9.52 13.52
C ILE A 172 -4.57 -8.07 13.85
N VAL A 173 -3.51 -7.29 14.03
CA VAL A 173 -3.56 -5.83 14.21
C VAL A 173 -2.74 -5.18 13.11
N GLN A 174 -3.30 -4.20 12.41
CA GLN A 174 -2.60 -3.55 11.31
C GLN A 174 -3.01 -2.09 11.16
N SER A 175 -2.09 -1.27 10.63
CA SER A 175 -2.39 0.12 10.27
C SER A 175 -3.38 0.22 9.12
N GLY A 176 -4.10 1.35 9.03
CA GLY A 176 -4.96 1.67 7.91
C GLY A 176 -4.20 1.78 6.58
N LEU A 177 -4.94 1.84 5.49
CA LEU A 177 -4.41 2.13 4.16
C LEU A 177 -4.16 3.63 4.01
N PRO A 178 -3.22 4.04 3.15
CA PRO A 178 -3.06 5.43 2.76
C PRO A 178 -4.35 5.98 2.12
N MET A 179 -4.71 7.19 2.47
CA MET A 179 -5.81 7.89 1.80
C MET A 179 -5.24 8.77 0.70
N THR A 180 -5.87 8.74 -0.47
CA THR A 180 -5.61 9.68 -1.56
C THR A 180 -6.72 10.71 -1.55
N LEU A 181 -6.35 11.98 -1.44
CA LEU A 181 -7.28 13.09 -1.61
C LEU A 181 -7.38 13.38 -3.11
N THR A 182 -8.57 13.28 -3.65
CA THR A 182 -8.88 13.67 -5.04
C THR A 182 -9.83 14.87 -4.99
N ASP A 183 -9.54 15.87 -5.80
CA ASP A 183 -10.33 17.08 -6.00
C ASP A 183 -11.33 16.90 -7.15
#